data_9c50947650f944b185290844e44eec9b
#
_entry.id   9c50947650f944b185290844e44eec9b
#
_cell.length_a   1.000
_cell.length_b   1.000
_cell.length_c   1.000
_cell.angle_alpha   90.00
_cell.angle_beta   90.00
_cell.angle_gamma   90.00
#
_symmetry.space_group_name_H-M   'P 1'
#
loop_
_entity.id
_entity.type
_entity.pdbx_description
1 polymer ?
#
loop_
_entity_poly.entity_id
_entity_poly.type
_entity_poly.pdbx_seq_one_letter_code
_entity_poly.pdbx_strand_id
1 'polypeptide(L)'
;MKQLFLISLFVSLIGFVHAQLGVRYDPSIQSTESMQYFKPKGNLFVGDCIPFSKDGTYYYYWLLDSAHHKSLNGLGGHQWVLSTSSDLKTWKQYPIVLGIDEAWEKSICTGSVVYYKGKFYAFYATRLINNEGKVNEQLSYAISDDGVHFVKQKPNPFYTSAPGYSQRNFRDPKVFVDQAGVFHLFVSSEVDNAVMKSIAGCLVHLSSRDLKNWTVLDPILTGQGSVPECPDYFYWKGWYYLVYSDNSNTSYVKSKGPYGPWEAPRYQALDEDWANVVKTAEFRNGRRIAAAWVPNRADNKDNAHEIFGGNSLFREVIQEEDGTLDTRFPEEMIPPTNAPIAATIHPDIQASLAGPDGVKLLSPGGVAAASIRSVPANCRITLEIDPVGTNEEFGIYLKSDSSGSNGYRLNFSANNKTVSLGNTTIYGVDGLQKNIKVDIVIKDGILDVDIDHRRTIVNRIYEHNGDVIWLYAKHGEVHFRSLTISPLKD
;
A
#
# COMPACT_ATOMS: atom_id res chain seq x y z
N MET A 1 -5.66 -38.76 -68.95
CA MET A 1 -6.19 -38.51 -67.63
C MET A 1 -5.04 -38.45 -66.69
N LYS A 2 -4.66 -37.22 -66.27
CA LYS A 2 -3.63 -36.99 -65.25
C LYS A 2 -4.35 -36.59 -63.94
N GLN A 3 -4.24 -37.41 -62.90
CA GLN A 3 -4.71 -37.08 -61.57
C GLN A 3 -3.65 -36.20 -60.86
N LEU A 4 -4.06 -34.98 -60.48
CA LEU A 4 -3.29 -34.13 -59.55
C LEU A 4 -3.57 -34.57 -58.15
N PHE A 5 -2.55 -34.96 -57.38
CA PHE A 5 -2.58 -35.11 -55.95
C PHE A 5 -2.31 -33.76 -55.27
N LEU A 6 -3.31 -33.19 -54.61
CA LEU A 6 -3.12 -32.03 -53.71
C LEU A 6 -2.63 -32.59 -52.35
N ILE A 7 -1.40 -32.29 -52.01
CA ILE A 7 -0.86 -32.51 -50.63
C ILE A 7 -1.20 -31.27 -49.82
N SER A 8 -2.14 -31.40 -48.92
CA SER A 8 -2.51 -30.40 -47.91
C SER A 8 -1.49 -30.45 -46.77
N LEU A 9 -0.65 -29.42 -46.67
CA LEU A 9 0.33 -29.27 -45.59
C LEU A 9 -0.42 -28.70 -44.34
N PHE A 10 -0.74 -29.56 -43.38
CA PHE A 10 -1.17 -29.15 -42.05
C PHE A 10 0.04 -28.66 -41.26
N VAL A 11 0.24 -27.34 -41.17
CA VAL A 11 1.15 -26.74 -40.20
C VAL A 11 0.46 -26.74 -38.85
N SER A 12 0.73 -27.75 -38.03
CA SER A 12 0.35 -27.71 -36.60
C SER A 12 1.18 -26.66 -35.90
N LEU A 13 0.55 -25.52 -35.52
CA LEU A 13 1.11 -24.61 -34.54
C LEU A 13 1.15 -25.35 -33.19
N ILE A 14 2.29 -25.93 -32.84
CA ILE A 14 2.56 -26.39 -31.50
C ILE A 14 2.85 -25.13 -30.67
N GLY A 15 1.84 -24.56 -30.05
CA GLY A 15 2.02 -23.58 -28.99
C GLY A 15 2.73 -24.28 -27.83
N PHE A 16 3.98 -23.94 -27.58
CA PHE A 16 4.67 -24.32 -26.37
C PHE A 16 3.95 -23.66 -25.18
N VAL A 17 3.05 -24.39 -24.56
CA VAL A 17 2.52 -24.04 -23.23
C VAL A 17 3.69 -24.23 -22.26
N HIS A 18 4.39 -23.17 -21.90
CA HIS A 18 5.34 -23.22 -20.81
C HIS A 18 4.56 -23.59 -19.54
N ALA A 19 4.92 -24.69 -18.91
CA ALA A 19 4.32 -25.11 -17.67
C ALA A 19 4.71 -24.10 -16.58
N GLN A 20 3.74 -23.34 -16.10
CA GLN A 20 3.91 -22.42 -14.99
C GLN A 20 4.30 -23.20 -13.75
N LEU A 21 5.47 -22.90 -13.15
CA LEU A 21 6.04 -23.62 -12.00
C LEU A 21 5.53 -23.08 -10.67
N GLY A 22 4.97 -21.87 -10.65
CA GLY A 22 4.43 -21.22 -9.46
C GLY A 22 2.98 -21.60 -9.15
N VAL A 23 2.43 -20.95 -8.13
CA VAL A 23 1.03 -21.09 -7.72
C VAL A 23 0.11 -20.62 -8.85
N ARG A 24 -0.95 -21.36 -9.13
CA ARG A 24 -1.97 -20.94 -10.11
C ARG A 24 -2.93 -19.94 -9.49
N TYR A 25 -3.28 -18.93 -10.26
CA TYR A 25 -4.29 -17.94 -9.92
C TYR A 25 -5.17 -17.68 -11.14
N ASP A 26 -6.44 -17.95 -10.99
CA ASP A 26 -7.43 -17.77 -12.05
C ASP A 26 -8.63 -17.01 -11.44
N PRO A 27 -8.60 -15.68 -11.44
CA PRO A 27 -9.70 -14.86 -10.99
C PRO A 27 -10.84 -14.92 -12.03
N SER A 28 -12.08 -14.71 -11.58
CA SER A 28 -13.14 -14.38 -12.51
C SER A 28 -12.78 -13.07 -13.23
N ILE A 29 -12.71 -13.10 -14.56
CA ILE A 29 -12.22 -11.99 -15.41
C ILE A 29 -13.06 -10.70 -15.25
N GLN A 30 -14.26 -10.79 -14.68
CA GLN A 30 -15.10 -9.65 -14.32
C GLN A 30 -15.48 -9.79 -12.85
N SER A 31 -14.80 -9.06 -11.99
CA SER A 31 -15.19 -8.89 -10.60
C SER A 31 -15.80 -7.51 -10.41
N THR A 32 -16.96 -7.45 -9.77
CA THR A 32 -17.53 -6.22 -9.24
C THR A 32 -16.97 -5.88 -7.85
N GLU A 33 -16.06 -6.71 -7.33
CA GLU A 33 -15.43 -6.48 -6.05
C GLU A 33 -14.51 -5.25 -6.11
N SER A 34 -14.67 -4.37 -5.13
CA SER A 34 -13.73 -3.30 -4.91
C SER A 34 -12.35 -3.88 -4.61
N MET A 35 -11.31 -3.25 -5.17
CA MET A 35 -9.93 -3.59 -4.80
C MET A 35 -9.52 -2.97 -3.45
N GLN A 36 -10.33 -2.13 -2.85
CA GLN A 36 -10.09 -1.65 -1.49
C GLN A 36 -10.32 -2.79 -0.49
N TYR A 37 -9.32 -3.10 0.29
CA TYR A 37 -9.27 -4.23 1.24
C TYR A 37 -9.42 -5.62 0.59
N PHE A 38 -9.20 -5.71 -0.72
CA PHE A 38 -9.30 -6.98 -1.44
C PHE A 38 -8.23 -7.97 -0.95
N LYS A 39 -8.64 -9.23 -0.87
CA LYS A 39 -7.78 -10.39 -0.63
C LYS A 39 -8.25 -11.55 -1.52
N PRO A 40 -7.33 -12.23 -2.23
CA PRO A 40 -7.69 -13.44 -2.96
C PRO A 40 -8.27 -14.52 -2.04
N LYS A 41 -9.02 -15.47 -2.62
CA LYS A 41 -9.61 -16.59 -1.86
C LYS A 41 -8.54 -17.55 -1.33
N GLY A 42 -8.87 -18.24 -0.26
CA GLY A 42 -8.01 -19.26 0.33
C GLY A 42 -6.76 -18.69 1.02
N ASN A 43 -5.66 -19.43 0.90
CA ASN A 43 -4.36 -19.07 1.50
C ASN A 43 -3.48 -18.25 0.54
N LEU A 44 -4.12 -17.34 -0.19
CA LEU A 44 -3.49 -16.38 -1.10
C LEU A 44 -3.66 -14.97 -0.54
N PHE A 45 -2.67 -14.11 -0.78
CA PHE A 45 -2.61 -12.77 -0.21
C PHE A 45 -2.07 -11.78 -1.24
N VAL A 46 -2.36 -10.52 -1.02
CA VAL A 46 -1.74 -9.40 -1.74
C VAL A 46 -0.43 -9.06 -1.04
N GLY A 47 0.66 -9.00 -1.79
CA GLY A 47 1.94 -8.44 -1.37
C GLY A 47 2.22 -7.11 -2.06
N ASP A 48 3.48 -6.80 -2.32
CA ASP A 48 3.93 -5.50 -2.80
C ASP A 48 3.18 -5.04 -4.05
N CYS A 49 2.80 -3.79 -4.03
CA CYS A 49 1.99 -3.14 -5.04
C CYS A 49 2.87 -2.42 -6.07
N ILE A 50 2.47 -2.49 -7.33
CA ILE A 50 3.23 -1.93 -8.45
C ILE A 50 2.26 -1.17 -9.35
N PRO A 51 1.76 -0.01 -8.88
CA PRO A 51 0.81 0.79 -9.65
C PRO A 51 1.49 1.46 -10.84
N PHE A 52 0.74 1.53 -11.93
CA PHE A 52 1.10 2.21 -13.15
C PHE A 52 -0.15 2.82 -13.80
N SER A 53 -0.01 3.86 -14.60
CA SER A 53 -1.15 4.47 -15.29
C SER A 53 -0.80 4.79 -16.74
N LYS A 54 -1.77 4.54 -17.62
CA LYS A 54 -1.68 4.88 -19.03
C LYS A 54 -3.06 5.15 -19.61
N ASP A 55 -3.19 6.22 -20.37
CA ASP A 55 -4.41 6.60 -21.12
C ASP A 55 -5.69 6.55 -20.26
N GLY A 56 -5.60 7.03 -19.02
CA GLY A 56 -6.72 7.07 -18.07
C GLY A 56 -7.10 5.72 -17.47
N THR A 57 -6.31 4.68 -17.72
CA THR A 57 -6.44 3.37 -17.07
C THR A 57 -5.39 3.25 -15.97
N TYR A 58 -5.83 2.86 -14.80
CA TYR A 58 -4.98 2.50 -13.66
C TYR A 58 -4.68 1.00 -13.75
N TYR A 59 -3.39 0.65 -13.85
CA TYR A 59 -2.87 -0.72 -13.85
C TYR A 59 -2.34 -0.98 -12.44
N TYR A 60 -2.99 -1.86 -11.73
CA TYR A 60 -2.60 -2.31 -10.42
C TYR A 60 -1.95 -3.70 -10.54
N TYR A 61 -0.63 -3.72 -10.77
CA TYR A 61 0.13 -4.95 -10.62
C TYR A 61 0.42 -5.14 -9.13
N TRP A 62 0.42 -6.40 -8.70
CA TRP A 62 0.69 -6.73 -7.30
C TRP A 62 1.28 -8.14 -7.19
N LEU A 63 2.07 -8.37 -6.13
CA LEU A 63 2.62 -9.68 -5.85
C LEU A 63 1.53 -10.60 -5.29
N LEU A 64 1.30 -11.72 -5.97
CA LEU A 64 0.54 -12.82 -5.42
C LEU A 64 1.43 -13.57 -4.45
N ASP A 65 1.10 -13.51 -3.17
CA ASP A 65 1.73 -14.31 -2.13
C ASP A 65 0.93 -15.57 -1.84
N SER A 66 1.61 -16.64 -1.49
CA SER A 66 1.01 -17.90 -1.05
C SER A 66 1.61 -18.32 0.28
N ALA A 67 0.73 -18.56 1.25
CA ALA A 67 1.08 -19.06 2.57
C ALA A 67 2.05 -18.14 3.36
N HIS A 68 1.90 -16.82 3.23
CA HIS A 68 2.72 -15.83 3.95
C HIS A 68 4.22 -16.03 3.73
N HIS A 69 4.65 -15.92 2.47
CA HIS A 69 6.05 -16.06 2.06
C HIS A 69 6.66 -17.46 2.29
N LYS A 70 5.84 -18.48 2.63
CA LYS A 70 6.33 -19.83 2.92
C LYS A 70 6.42 -20.73 1.69
N SER A 71 5.92 -20.30 0.55
CA SER A 71 6.03 -21.03 -0.71
C SER A 71 7.48 -21.26 -1.12
N LEU A 72 7.74 -22.37 -1.81
CA LEU A 72 9.07 -22.77 -2.25
C LEU A 72 10.11 -22.76 -1.12
N ASN A 73 9.77 -23.39 0.02
CA ASN A 73 10.63 -23.49 1.21
C ASN A 73 11.07 -22.13 1.78
N GLY A 74 10.18 -21.16 1.83
CA GLY A 74 10.45 -19.85 2.37
C GLY A 74 11.15 -18.89 1.39
N LEU A 75 11.22 -19.24 0.13
CA LEU A 75 11.78 -18.38 -0.93
C LEU A 75 10.74 -17.45 -1.58
N GLY A 76 9.52 -17.47 -1.09
CA GLY A 76 8.42 -16.58 -1.49
C GLY A 76 7.54 -17.15 -2.59
N GLY A 77 8.09 -17.47 -3.75
CA GLY A 77 7.34 -17.97 -4.90
C GLY A 77 6.35 -16.94 -5.47
N HIS A 78 6.64 -15.65 -5.27
CA HIS A 78 5.77 -14.57 -5.73
C HIS A 78 5.70 -14.50 -7.24
N GLN A 79 4.57 -14.03 -7.74
CA GLN A 79 4.31 -13.80 -9.15
C GLN A 79 3.46 -12.53 -9.30
N TRP A 80 3.55 -11.85 -10.44
CA TRP A 80 2.75 -10.65 -10.67
C TRP A 80 1.37 -11.01 -11.21
N VAL A 81 0.38 -10.44 -10.59
CA VAL A 81 -1.02 -10.42 -11.05
C VAL A 81 -1.38 -8.98 -11.43
N LEU A 82 -2.41 -8.82 -12.22
CA LEU A 82 -2.88 -7.51 -12.67
C LEU A 82 -4.37 -7.34 -12.38
N SER A 83 -4.72 -6.15 -11.90
CA SER A 83 -6.08 -5.63 -11.91
C SER A 83 -6.08 -4.25 -12.58
N THR A 84 -7.06 -3.96 -13.44
CA THR A 84 -7.14 -2.66 -14.11
C THR A 84 -8.46 -1.98 -13.86
N SER A 85 -8.44 -0.66 -13.77
CA SER A 85 -9.64 0.16 -13.67
C SER A 85 -9.49 1.48 -14.41
N SER A 86 -10.58 1.96 -14.97
CA SER A 86 -10.66 3.29 -15.56
C SER A 86 -11.42 4.29 -14.68
N ASP A 87 -12.03 3.83 -13.58
CA ASP A 87 -12.89 4.63 -12.70
C ASP A 87 -12.62 4.39 -11.21
N LEU A 88 -11.67 3.51 -10.86
CA LEU A 88 -11.33 3.01 -9.52
C LEU A 88 -12.46 2.24 -8.81
N LYS A 89 -13.65 2.23 -9.39
CA LYS A 89 -14.83 1.58 -8.83
C LYS A 89 -15.03 0.18 -9.39
N THR A 90 -14.83 0.04 -10.70
CA THR A 90 -15.01 -1.22 -11.42
C THR A 90 -13.64 -1.75 -11.85
N TRP A 91 -13.35 -2.99 -11.52
CA TRP A 91 -12.04 -3.59 -11.76
C TRP A 91 -12.14 -4.82 -12.65
N LYS A 92 -11.25 -4.89 -13.63
CA LYS A 92 -11.01 -6.09 -14.41
C LYS A 92 -9.79 -6.80 -13.82
N GLN A 93 -9.97 -8.04 -13.39
CA GLN A 93 -8.90 -8.88 -12.87
C GLN A 93 -8.34 -9.79 -13.97
N TYR A 94 -7.05 -10.06 -13.90
CA TYR A 94 -6.35 -10.92 -14.84
C TYR A 94 -5.66 -12.06 -14.07
N PRO A 95 -5.34 -13.17 -14.75
CA PRO A 95 -4.49 -14.20 -14.17
C PRO A 95 -3.06 -13.66 -13.96
N ILE A 96 -2.13 -14.56 -13.64
CA ILE A 96 -0.71 -14.21 -13.53
C ILE A 96 -0.21 -13.67 -14.87
N VAL A 97 0.31 -12.44 -14.83
CA VAL A 97 0.84 -11.74 -16.01
C VAL A 97 2.37 -11.84 -16.14
N LEU A 98 3.05 -12.12 -15.02
CA LEU A 98 4.49 -12.39 -14.97
C LEU A 98 4.74 -13.48 -13.93
N GLY A 99 4.94 -14.70 -14.41
CA GLY A 99 5.03 -15.91 -13.59
C GLY A 99 6.43 -16.47 -13.49
N ILE A 100 6.58 -17.53 -12.69
CA ILE A 100 7.79 -18.34 -12.58
C ILE A 100 7.76 -19.35 -13.74
N ASP A 101 8.64 -19.17 -14.72
CA ASP A 101 8.70 -20.01 -15.93
C ASP A 101 9.94 -20.92 -15.96
N GLU A 102 11.00 -20.55 -15.23
CA GLU A 102 12.26 -21.26 -15.20
C GLU A 102 12.58 -21.78 -13.77
N ALA A 103 13.17 -22.95 -13.68
CA ALA A 103 13.42 -23.63 -12.39
C ALA A 103 14.35 -22.84 -11.44
N TRP A 104 15.21 -21.98 -11.97
CA TRP A 104 16.09 -21.12 -11.18
C TRP A 104 15.37 -19.92 -10.56
N GLU A 105 14.27 -19.45 -11.14
CA GLU A 105 13.44 -18.37 -10.61
C GLU A 105 12.73 -18.88 -9.34
N LYS A 106 13.06 -18.34 -8.18
CA LYS A 106 12.43 -18.74 -6.91
C LYS A 106 11.34 -17.78 -6.48
N SER A 107 11.39 -16.54 -6.97
CA SER A 107 10.36 -15.54 -6.76
C SER A 107 10.50 -14.43 -7.81
N ILE A 108 9.41 -14.01 -8.40
CA ILE A 108 9.32 -12.79 -9.18
C ILE A 108 8.93 -11.69 -8.21
N CYS A 109 9.92 -10.96 -7.72
CA CYS A 109 9.76 -9.97 -6.67
C CYS A 109 9.32 -8.60 -7.22
N THR A 110 9.34 -7.60 -6.36
CA THR A 110 8.87 -6.25 -6.65
C THR A 110 9.67 -5.56 -7.75
N GLY A 111 9.05 -4.59 -8.36
CA GLY A 111 9.64 -3.80 -9.43
C GLY A 111 8.78 -2.61 -9.83
N SER A 112 8.81 -2.26 -11.09
CA SER A 112 8.01 -1.16 -11.64
C SER A 112 7.81 -1.31 -13.15
N VAL A 113 6.85 -0.56 -13.68
CA VAL A 113 6.52 -0.56 -15.11
C VAL A 113 6.70 0.84 -15.67
N VAL A 114 7.20 0.93 -16.92
CA VAL A 114 7.21 2.15 -17.72
C VAL A 114 6.69 1.86 -19.11
N TYR A 115 5.98 2.83 -19.70
CA TYR A 115 5.58 2.77 -21.11
C TYR A 115 6.48 3.67 -21.94
N TYR A 116 7.12 3.08 -22.95
CA TYR A 116 8.04 3.81 -23.82
C TYR A 116 7.97 3.27 -25.25
N LYS A 117 7.86 4.17 -26.23
CA LYS A 117 7.83 3.84 -27.68
C LYS A 117 6.87 2.69 -28.04
N GLY A 118 5.65 2.75 -27.51
CA GLY A 118 4.60 1.79 -27.86
C GLY A 118 4.61 0.49 -27.06
N LYS A 119 5.51 0.31 -26.10
CA LYS A 119 5.64 -0.91 -25.29
C LYS A 119 5.69 -0.65 -23.80
N PHE A 120 5.20 -1.62 -23.03
CA PHE A 120 5.35 -1.68 -21.58
C PHE A 120 6.64 -2.44 -21.26
N TYR A 121 7.44 -1.89 -20.37
CA TYR A 121 8.65 -2.49 -19.83
C TYR A 121 8.47 -2.70 -18.34
N ALA A 122 8.39 -3.95 -17.90
CA ALA A 122 8.39 -4.33 -16.50
C ALA A 122 9.81 -4.69 -16.06
N PHE A 123 10.36 -3.94 -15.12
CA PHE A 123 11.63 -4.25 -14.46
C PHE A 123 11.33 -4.78 -13.07
N TYR A 124 11.95 -5.88 -12.67
CA TYR A 124 11.65 -6.57 -11.41
C TYR A 124 12.89 -7.27 -10.85
N ALA A 125 12.86 -7.54 -9.57
CA ALA A 125 13.86 -8.42 -8.97
C ALA A 125 13.44 -9.88 -9.11
N THR A 126 14.42 -10.77 -9.32
CA THR A 126 14.22 -12.21 -9.31
C THR A 126 15.09 -12.82 -8.22
N ARG A 127 14.48 -13.57 -7.32
CA ARG A 127 15.18 -14.28 -6.27
C ARG A 127 15.67 -15.63 -6.78
N LEU A 128 16.91 -15.97 -6.45
CA LEU A 128 17.54 -17.24 -6.78
C LEU A 128 18.43 -17.73 -5.63
N ILE A 129 18.82 -19.00 -5.70
CA ILE A 129 19.86 -19.56 -4.85
C ILE A 129 21.13 -19.70 -5.67
N ASN A 130 22.23 -19.09 -5.20
CA ASN A 130 23.52 -19.24 -5.87
C ASN A 130 24.17 -20.60 -5.59
N ASN A 131 25.32 -20.87 -6.22
CA ASN A 131 26.04 -22.13 -6.09
C ASN A 131 26.54 -22.43 -4.66
N GLU A 132 26.60 -21.43 -3.79
CA GLU A 132 26.98 -21.56 -2.38
C GLU A 132 25.77 -21.78 -1.46
N GLY A 133 24.57 -21.90 -2.00
CA GLY A 133 23.32 -22.04 -1.24
C GLY A 133 22.79 -20.71 -0.67
N LYS A 134 23.36 -19.57 -1.03
CA LYS A 134 22.91 -18.27 -0.58
C LYS A 134 21.81 -17.74 -1.49
N VAL A 135 20.83 -17.08 -0.89
CA VAL A 135 19.78 -16.37 -1.60
C VAL A 135 20.35 -15.04 -2.09
N ASN A 136 20.22 -14.79 -3.39
CA ASN A 136 20.57 -13.53 -4.04
C ASN A 136 19.32 -12.95 -4.74
N GLU A 137 19.31 -11.64 -4.90
CA GLU A 137 18.30 -10.92 -5.67
C GLU A 137 19.00 -10.24 -6.86
N GLN A 138 18.40 -10.35 -8.03
CA GLN A 138 18.97 -9.89 -9.29
C GLN A 138 17.89 -9.24 -10.15
N LEU A 139 18.30 -8.42 -11.10
CA LEU A 139 17.36 -7.67 -11.93
C LEU A 139 17.05 -8.42 -13.23
N SER A 140 15.77 -8.50 -13.51
CA SER A 140 15.19 -9.03 -14.73
C SER A 140 14.23 -8.01 -15.35
N TYR A 141 13.93 -8.16 -16.65
CA TYR A 141 12.90 -7.36 -17.26
C TYR A 141 12.11 -8.14 -18.32
N ALA A 142 10.90 -7.69 -18.57
CA ALA A 142 10.00 -8.23 -19.56
C ALA A 142 9.33 -7.10 -20.36
N ILE A 143 8.93 -7.39 -21.58
CA ILE A 143 8.30 -6.42 -22.48
C ILE A 143 6.91 -6.93 -22.88
N SER A 144 5.94 -6.02 -22.99
CA SER A 144 4.58 -6.30 -23.43
C SER A 144 4.08 -5.22 -24.39
N ASP A 145 3.22 -5.60 -25.33
CA ASP A 145 2.52 -4.65 -26.20
C ASP A 145 1.24 -4.09 -25.55
N ASP A 146 0.65 -4.82 -24.61
CA ASP A 146 -0.66 -4.51 -24.01
C ASP A 146 -0.64 -4.33 -22.48
N GLY A 147 0.51 -4.55 -21.82
CA GLY A 147 0.65 -4.50 -20.37
C GLY A 147 0.09 -5.73 -19.64
N VAL A 148 -0.33 -6.76 -20.39
CA VAL A 148 -0.89 -8.02 -19.85
C VAL A 148 0.01 -9.21 -20.20
N HIS A 149 0.41 -9.33 -21.44
CA HIS A 149 1.20 -10.44 -21.95
C HIS A 149 2.67 -10.05 -22.02
N PHE A 150 3.41 -10.33 -20.95
CA PHE A 150 4.84 -10.01 -20.86
C PHE A 150 5.72 -11.15 -21.37
N VAL A 151 6.73 -10.78 -22.14
CA VAL A 151 7.79 -11.68 -22.64
C VAL A 151 9.09 -11.31 -21.94
N LYS A 152 9.62 -12.23 -21.12
CA LYS A 152 10.91 -12.07 -20.44
C LYS A 152 12.04 -11.93 -21.44
N GLN A 153 12.93 -10.99 -21.21
CA GLN A 153 14.03 -10.67 -22.11
C GLN A 153 15.31 -11.42 -21.71
N LYS A 154 16.16 -11.71 -22.68
CA LYS A 154 17.45 -12.37 -22.44
C LYS A 154 18.61 -11.36 -22.57
N PRO A 155 19.67 -11.46 -21.78
CA PRO A 155 19.86 -12.45 -20.71
C PRO A 155 18.87 -12.25 -19.57
N ASN A 156 18.52 -13.32 -18.85
CA ASN A 156 17.63 -13.30 -17.70
C ASN A 156 18.33 -14.05 -16.55
N PRO A 157 18.78 -13.39 -15.47
CA PRO A 157 18.71 -11.94 -15.24
C PRO A 157 19.63 -11.14 -16.18
N PHE A 158 19.32 -9.85 -16.36
CA PHE A 158 20.18 -8.97 -17.20
C PHE A 158 21.25 -8.25 -16.37
N TYR A 159 21.07 -8.13 -15.05
CA TYR A 159 22.00 -7.45 -14.16
C TYR A 159 22.00 -8.12 -12.78
N THR A 160 23.17 -8.48 -12.28
CA THR A 160 23.30 -9.28 -11.05
C THR A 160 23.61 -8.46 -9.82
N SER A 161 24.50 -7.48 -9.93
CA SER A 161 24.83 -6.52 -8.87
C SER A 161 25.76 -5.44 -9.42
N ALA A 162 25.86 -4.30 -8.73
CA ALA A 162 26.84 -3.27 -9.03
C ALA A 162 28.07 -3.43 -8.11
N PRO A 163 29.31 -3.15 -8.57
CA PRO A 163 30.50 -3.18 -7.73
C PRO A 163 30.37 -2.24 -6.53
N GLY A 164 30.71 -2.73 -5.33
CA GLY A 164 30.62 -2.00 -4.08
C GLY A 164 29.25 -2.03 -3.39
N TYR A 165 28.30 -2.80 -3.95
CA TYR A 165 26.96 -2.95 -3.40
C TYR A 165 26.61 -4.42 -3.17
N SER A 166 25.71 -4.66 -2.21
CA SER A 166 25.27 -5.97 -1.77
C SER A 166 24.70 -6.82 -2.89
N GLN A 167 25.18 -8.06 -3.05
CA GLN A 167 24.56 -9.03 -3.96
C GLN A 167 23.29 -9.66 -3.38
N ARG A 168 23.18 -9.72 -2.06
CA ARG A 168 21.99 -10.24 -1.38
C ARG A 168 20.81 -9.29 -1.50
N ASN A 169 21.07 -8.01 -1.35
CA ASN A 169 20.10 -6.93 -1.37
C ASN A 169 20.31 -6.08 -2.64
N PHE A 170 19.81 -6.57 -3.80
CA PHE A 170 19.88 -5.83 -5.06
C PHE A 170 18.55 -6.00 -5.79
N ARG A 171 17.52 -5.24 -5.35
CA ARG A 171 16.12 -5.51 -5.67
C ARG A 171 15.28 -4.26 -5.92
N ASP A 172 13.99 -4.47 -6.17
CA ASP A 172 12.93 -3.47 -6.27
C ASP A 172 13.21 -2.32 -7.24
N PRO A 173 13.59 -2.59 -8.50
CA PRO A 173 13.98 -1.54 -9.42
C PRO A 173 12.81 -0.61 -9.73
N LYS A 174 13.00 0.70 -9.49
CA LYS A 174 12.11 1.75 -10.00
C LYS A 174 12.66 2.25 -11.32
N VAL A 175 11.95 1.96 -12.41
CA VAL A 175 12.30 2.43 -13.77
C VAL A 175 11.63 3.75 -14.09
N PHE A 176 12.35 4.61 -14.78
CA PHE A 176 11.81 5.74 -15.56
C PHE A 176 12.66 5.98 -16.79
N VAL A 177 12.12 6.72 -17.76
CA VAL A 177 12.83 7.12 -18.97
C VAL A 177 12.87 8.64 -19.01
N ASP A 178 14.06 9.21 -19.20
CA ASP A 178 14.24 10.64 -19.27
C ASP A 178 13.84 11.20 -20.67
N GLN A 179 13.89 12.52 -20.82
CA GLN A 179 13.55 13.20 -22.07
C GLN A 179 14.49 12.87 -23.22
N ALA A 180 15.73 12.42 -22.93
CA ALA A 180 16.70 11.96 -23.92
C ALA A 180 16.52 10.48 -24.30
N GLY A 181 15.54 9.80 -23.73
CA GLY A 181 15.24 8.39 -23.96
C GLY A 181 16.22 7.44 -23.28
N VAL A 182 16.87 7.88 -22.21
CA VAL A 182 17.71 7.05 -21.36
C VAL A 182 16.85 6.38 -20.30
N PHE A 183 17.00 5.06 -20.16
CA PHE A 183 16.40 4.31 -19.07
C PHE A 183 17.22 4.49 -17.79
N HIS A 184 16.57 4.78 -16.71
CA HIS A 184 17.15 4.88 -15.37
C HIS A 184 16.48 3.86 -14.45
N LEU A 185 17.27 3.27 -13.55
CA LEU A 185 16.77 2.41 -12.48
C LEU A 185 17.30 2.93 -11.14
N PHE A 186 16.39 3.09 -10.17
CA PHE A 186 16.76 3.21 -8.76
C PHE A 186 16.54 1.85 -8.10
N VAL A 187 17.60 1.29 -7.52
CA VAL A 187 17.64 -0.09 -7.03
C VAL A 187 17.95 -0.11 -5.55
N SER A 188 17.14 -0.79 -4.77
CA SER A 188 17.33 -0.98 -3.33
C SER A 188 18.56 -1.82 -3.07
N SER A 189 19.49 -1.32 -2.22
CA SER A 189 20.72 -2.02 -1.88
C SER A 189 21.35 -1.51 -0.58
N GLU A 190 22.54 -2.04 -0.30
CA GLU A 190 23.44 -1.63 0.78
C GLU A 190 24.85 -1.45 0.21
N VAL A 191 25.61 -0.51 0.79
CA VAL A 191 27.04 -0.35 0.50
C VAL A 191 27.82 -1.46 1.20
N ASP A 192 28.58 -2.30 0.46
CA ASP A 192 29.30 -3.48 0.99
C ASP A 192 30.32 -3.10 2.09
N ASN A 193 31.04 -2.02 1.92
CA ASN A 193 32.11 -1.57 2.81
C ASN A 193 31.75 -0.23 3.47
N ALA A 194 30.51 -0.06 3.90
CA ALA A 194 30.09 1.12 4.60
C ALA A 194 30.93 1.31 5.88
N VAL A 195 31.42 2.54 6.10
CA VAL A 195 32.18 2.91 7.30
C VAL A 195 31.34 2.66 8.56
N MET A 196 30.04 2.88 8.45
CA MET A 196 29.07 2.63 9.51
C MET A 196 27.97 1.69 8.98
N LYS A 197 28.03 0.43 9.37
CA LYS A 197 27.13 -0.63 8.86
C LYS A 197 25.65 -0.38 9.17
N SER A 198 25.36 0.29 10.27
CA SER A 198 23.98 0.61 10.67
C SER A 198 23.29 1.66 9.79
N ILE A 199 24.01 2.26 8.84
CA ILE A 199 23.49 3.21 7.86
C ILE A 199 24.00 2.90 6.44
N ALA A 200 24.13 1.61 6.12
CA ALA A 200 24.61 1.14 4.83
C ALA A 200 23.55 1.19 3.71
N GLY A 201 22.28 1.31 4.07
CA GLY A 201 21.15 1.31 3.11
C GLY A 201 21.27 2.45 2.11
N CYS A 202 20.99 2.13 0.83
CA CYS A 202 21.07 3.07 -0.27
C CYS A 202 20.16 2.72 -1.44
N LEU A 203 19.93 3.68 -2.33
CA LEU A 203 19.36 3.47 -3.66
C LEU A 203 20.43 3.66 -4.72
N VAL A 204 20.83 2.57 -5.37
CA VAL A 204 21.79 2.57 -6.48
C VAL A 204 21.13 3.15 -7.72
N HIS A 205 21.85 3.97 -8.47
CA HIS A 205 21.36 4.54 -9.71
C HIS A 205 22.07 3.90 -10.91
N LEU A 206 21.29 3.23 -11.76
CA LEU A 206 21.77 2.67 -13.02
C LEU A 206 21.15 3.43 -14.19
N SER A 207 21.89 3.55 -15.30
CA SER A 207 21.37 4.13 -16.54
C SER A 207 21.77 3.33 -17.78
N SER A 208 20.90 3.32 -18.81
CA SER A 208 21.16 2.66 -20.08
C SER A 208 20.40 3.31 -21.23
N ARG A 209 21.04 3.35 -22.43
CA ARG A 209 20.40 3.80 -23.67
C ARG A 209 19.87 2.65 -24.52
N ASP A 210 20.32 1.44 -24.26
CA ASP A 210 20.10 0.28 -25.15
C ASP A 210 19.60 -0.98 -24.42
N LEU A 211 19.41 -0.88 -23.08
CA LEU A 211 19.01 -1.97 -22.18
C LEU A 211 20.03 -3.13 -22.07
N LYS A 212 21.18 -3.00 -22.73
CA LYS A 212 22.27 -3.99 -22.73
C LYS A 212 23.46 -3.53 -21.91
N ASN A 213 23.84 -2.27 -22.09
CA ASN A 213 24.97 -1.66 -21.41
C ASN A 213 24.45 -0.72 -20.31
N TRP A 214 24.74 -1.05 -19.06
CA TRP A 214 24.32 -0.28 -17.89
C TRP A 214 25.50 0.41 -17.23
N THR A 215 25.35 1.68 -16.95
CA THR A 215 26.34 2.49 -16.23
C THR A 215 25.84 2.71 -14.82
N VAL A 216 26.72 2.47 -13.84
CA VAL A 216 26.49 2.84 -12.44
C VAL A 216 26.78 4.31 -12.27
N LEU A 217 25.83 5.08 -11.80
CA LEU A 217 25.92 6.49 -11.43
C LEU A 217 26.02 6.63 -9.92
N ASP A 218 26.24 7.86 -9.45
CA ASP A 218 26.19 8.14 -8.01
C ASP A 218 24.83 7.73 -7.42
N PRO A 219 24.80 7.10 -6.24
CA PRO A 219 23.58 6.67 -5.60
C PRO A 219 22.67 7.86 -5.31
N ILE A 220 21.37 7.67 -5.53
CA ILE A 220 20.39 8.77 -5.38
C ILE A 220 20.02 9.02 -3.90
N LEU A 221 20.18 8.02 -3.07
CA LEU A 221 19.93 8.07 -1.63
C LEU A 221 20.95 7.19 -0.92
N THR A 222 21.51 7.66 0.21
CA THR A 222 22.50 6.94 1.02
C THR A 222 22.26 7.17 2.50
N GLY A 223 22.94 6.41 3.34
CA GLY A 223 22.91 6.62 4.78
C GLY A 223 21.61 6.20 5.45
N GLN A 224 20.89 5.24 4.86
CA GLN A 224 19.64 4.74 5.42
C GLN A 224 19.87 3.64 6.46
N GLY A 225 19.05 3.65 7.51
CA GLY A 225 19.16 2.70 8.63
C GLY A 225 18.82 1.26 8.26
N SER A 226 18.05 1.06 7.19
CA SER A 226 17.76 -0.22 6.55
C SER A 226 17.93 -0.11 5.04
N VAL A 227 17.78 -1.21 4.31
CA VAL A 227 17.62 -1.17 2.85
C VAL A 227 16.34 -0.41 2.54
N PRO A 228 16.40 0.72 1.79
CA PRO A 228 15.19 1.44 1.38
C PRO A 228 14.45 0.63 0.31
N GLU A 229 13.39 -0.08 0.72
CA GLU A 229 12.66 -1.03 -0.12
C GLU A 229 11.63 -0.36 -1.02
N CYS A 230 11.33 -1.01 -2.13
CA CYS A 230 10.22 -0.69 -3.02
C CYS A 230 10.16 0.79 -3.45
N PRO A 231 11.26 1.38 -3.94
CA PRO A 231 11.27 2.81 -4.26
C PRO A 231 10.22 3.16 -5.30
N ASP A 232 9.61 4.35 -5.11
CA ASP A 232 8.80 5.02 -6.11
C ASP A 232 9.39 6.41 -6.39
N TYR A 233 9.45 6.81 -7.65
CA TYR A 233 10.01 8.08 -8.08
C TYR A 233 9.11 8.72 -9.11
N PHE A 234 8.76 10.00 -8.90
CA PHE A 234 7.89 10.73 -9.81
C PHE A 234 8.03 12.25 -9.66
N TYR A 235 7.68 12.96 -10.74
CA TYR A 235 7.46 14.40 -10.72
C TYR A 235 5.95 14.66 -10.63
N TRP A 236 5.53 15.54 -9.71
CA TRP A 236 4.13 15.90 -9.57
C TRP A 236 3.97 17.32 -9.03
N LYS A 237 3.21 18.14 -9.75
CA LYS A 237 2.86 19.51 -9.34
C LYS A 237 4.06 20.33 -8.82
N GLY A 238 5.15 20.32 -9.58
CA GLY A 238 6.32 21.16 -9.31
C GLY A 238 7.36 20.59 -8.35
N TRP A 239 7.22 19.31 -7.94
CA TRP A 239 8.16 18.62 -7.06
C TRP A 239 8.52 17.24 -7.59
N TYR A 240 9.76 16.83 -7.40
CA TYR A 240 10.21 15.46 -7.49
C TYR A 240 10.07 14.79 -6.13
N TYR A 241 9.60 13.56 -6.14
CA TYR A 241 9.42 12.72 -4.96
C TYR A 241 10.19 11.43 -5.11
N LEU A 242 10.81 11.02 -4.03
CA LEU A 242 11.42 9.70 -3.87
C LEU A 242 10.80 9.07 -2.62
N VAL A 243 9.91 8.10 -2.83
CA VAL A 243 9.19 7.37 -1.79
C VAL A 243 9.85 6.01 -1.62
N TYR A 244 9.98 5.51 -0.43
CA TYR A 244 10.57 4.20 -0.14
C TYR A 244 10.07 3.68 1.21
N SER A 245 10.18 2.36 1.43
CA SER A 245 9.90 1.75 2.72
C SER A 245 11.17 1.65 3.55
N ASP A 246 11.13 2.12 4.77
CA ASP A 246 12.21 1.99 5.77
C ASP A 246 11.65 1.34 7.03
N ASN A 247 12.08 0.10 7.31
CA ASN A 247 11.58 -0.71 8.43
C ASN A 247 10.04 -0.79 8.48
N SER A 248 9.41 -1.15 7.36
CA SER A 248 7.95 -1.25 7.17
C SER A 248 7.20 0.08 7.15
N ASN A 249 7.83 1.21 7.44
CA ASN A 249 7.23 2.53 7.33
C ASN A 249 7.48 3.14 5.95
N THR A 250 6.47 3.75 5.37
CA THR A 250 6.63 4.51 4.13
C THR A 250 7.18 5.89 4.44
N SER A 251 8.38 6.15 3.94
CA SER A 251 9.09 7.43 4.04
C SER A 251 9.25 8.06 2.66
N TYR A 252 9.47 9.36 2.59
CA TYR A 252 9.79 10.03 1.35
C TYR A 252 10.63 11.29 1.57
N VAL A 253 11.32 11.66 0.52
CA VAL A 253 12.00 12.95 0.38
C VAL A 253 11.52 13.65 -0.88
N LYS A 254 11.62 14.97 -0.92
CA LYS A 254 11.16 15.80 -2.04
C LYS A 254 12.26 16.74 -2.53
N SER A 255 12.19 17.20 -3.78
CA SER A 255 13.17 18.11 -4.36
C SER A 255 12.57 18.94 -5.50
N LYS A 256 13.17 20.10 -5.79
CA LYS A 256 12.88 20.87 -7.01
C LYS A 256 13.68 20.37 -8.22
N GLY A 257 14.77 19.65 -7.99
CA GLY A 257 15.58 19.02 -9.03
C GLY A 257 15.33 17.52 -9.17
N PRO A 258 15.58 16.90 -10.35
CA PRO A 258 15.27 15.50 -10.60
C PRO A 258 16.09 14.51 -9.75
N TYR A 259 17.25 14.92 -9.28
CA TYR A 259 18.18 14.06 -8.51
C TYR A 259 18.60 14.70 -7.19
N GLY A 260 17.77 15.57 -6.66
CA GLY A 260 18.07 16.32 -5.46
C GLY A 260 18.57 17.75 -5.74
N PRO A 261 19.11 18.48 -4.73
CA PRO A 261 19.23 18.00 -3.35
C PRO A 261 17.87 17.64 -2.73
N TRP A 262 17.84 16.56 -1.97
CA TRP A 262 16.64 16.09 -1.29
C TRP A 262 16.41 16.85 0.01
N GLU A 263 15.17 17.16 0.30
CA GLU A 263 14.70 17.75 1.55
C GLU A 263 13.63 16.90 2.21
N ALA A 264 13.62 16.87 3.53
CA ALA A 264 12.61 16.17 4.29
C ALA A 264 11.26 16.92 4.22
N PRO A 265 10.14 16.20 4.15
CA PRO A 265 8.82 16.81 4.35
C PRO A 265 8.58 17.20 5.81
N ARG A 266 7.45 17.82 6.10
CA ARG A 266 7.05 18.10 7.50
C ARG A 266 6.88 16.85 8.35
N TYR A 267 6.47 15.74 7.73
CA TYR A 267 6.45 14.39 8.32
C TYR A 267 7.03 13.40 7.33
N GLN A 268 7.74 12.39 7.84
CA GLN A 268 8.47 11.43 7.00
C GLN A 268 7.58 10.34 6.42
N ALA A 269 6.69 9.78 7.24
CA ALA A 269 5.80 8.71 6.79
C ALA A 269 4.65 9.28 5.96
N LEU A 270 4.40 8.69 4.81
CA LEU A 270 3.26 9.00 3.96
C LEU A 270 1.98 8.44 4.57
N ASP A 271 2.07 7.27 5.15
CA ASP A 271 1.03 6.62 5.93
C ASP A 271 1.68 5.99 7.19
N GLU A 272 1.03 5.11 7.91
CA GLU A 272 1.52 4.48 9.14
C GLU A 272 2.07 3.05 8.90
N ASP A 273 2.48 2.37 9.97
CA ASP A 273 3.14 1.05 9.96
C ASP A 273 2.37 -0.03 9.18
N TRP A 274 1.03 0.07 9.10
CA TRP A 274 0.17 -0.94 8.49
C TRP A 274 -0.16 -0.70 7.01
N ALA A 275 0.36 0.37 6.42
CA ALA A 275 0.30 0.62 4.98
C ALA A 275 1.64 0.27 4.33
N ASN A 276 1.90 -1.02 4.13
CA ASN A 276 3.20 -1.51 3.70
C ASN A 276 3.54 -1.15 2.25
N VAL A 277 4.77 -0.71 2.04
CA VAL A 277 5.42 -0.44 0.74
C VAL A 277 4.58 0.38 -0.23
N VAL A 278 4.12 1.53 0.22
CA VAL A 278 3.28 2.44 -0.56
C VAL A 278 3.99 2.89 -1.84
N LYS A 279 3.36 2.69 -2.98
CA LYS A 279 3.79 3.19 -4.30
C LYS A 279 2.62 3.88 -4.99
N THR A 280 2.91 4.79 -5.90
CA THR A 280 1.89 5.67 -6.47
C THR A 280 1.86 5.63 -7.99
N ALA A 281 0.68 5.93 -8.57
CA ALA A 281 0.56 6.24 -9.99
C ALA A 281 -0.36 7.44 -10.20
N GLU A 282 -0.10 8.18 -11.27
CA GLU A 282 -1.00 9.23 -11.70
C GLU A 282 -2.35 8.66 -12.12
N PHE A 283 -3.40 9.42 -11.90
CA PHE A 283 -4.74 9.08 -12.34
C PHE A 283 -5.39 10.30 -13.00
N ARG A 284 -6.58 10.11 -13.57
CA ARG A 284 -7.33 11.14 -14.30
C ARG A 284 -7.36 12.48 -13.57
N ASN A 285 -7.36 13.58 -14.33
CA ASN A 285 -7.46 14.95 -13.81
C ASN A 285 -6.31 15.36 -12.87
N GLY A 286 -5.11 14.80 -13.07
CA GLY A 286 -3.93 15.14 -12.27
C GLY A 286 -3.99 14.64 -10.83
N ARG A 287 -4.92 13.74 -10.50
CA ARG A 287 -4.96 13.00 -9.22
C ARG A 287 -3.81 12.00 -9.17
N ARG A 288 -3.44 11.59 -7.99
CA ARG A 288 -2.44 10.53 -7.76
C ARG A 288 -3.00 9.54 -6.76
N ILE A 289 -2.96 8.27 -7.13
CA ILE A 289 -3.47 7.17 -6.31
C ILE A 289 -2.29 6.34 -5.84
N ALA A 290 -2.21 6.16 -4.54
CA ALA A 290 -1.27 5.25 -3.89
C ALA A 290 -1.93 3.88 -3.70
N ALA A 291 -1.11 2.85 -3.82
CA ALA A 291 -1.45 1.47 -3.51
C ALA A 291 -0.44 0.91 -2.51
N ALA A 292 -0.94 0.17 -1.55
CA ALA A 292 -0.21 -0.50 -0.48
C ALA A 292 -0.90 -1.83 -0.15
N TRP A 293 -0.42 -2.51 0.86
CA TRP A 293 -1.12 -3.66 1.42
C TRP A 293 -1.07 -3.65 2.95
N VAL A 294 -2.15 -4.13 3.58
CA VAL A 294 -2.25 -4.25 5.04
C VAL A 294 -1.82 -5.67 5.42
N PRO A 295 -0.67 -5.86 6.08
CA PRO A 295 -0.17 -7.18 6.46
C PRO A 295 -1.11 -7.91 7.42
N ASN A 296 -0.95 -9.22 7.50
CA ASN A 296 -1.49 -10.00 8.59
C ASN A 296 -0.51 -10.02 9.77
N ARG A 297 -0.99 -10.46 10.94
CA ARG A 297 -0.16 -10.71 12.12
C ARG A 297 -0.05 -12.20 12.39
N ALA A 298 1.08 -12.61 12.93
CA ALA A 298 1.30 -14.00 13.33
C ALA A 298 0.23 -14.44 14.34
N ASP A 299 -0.22 -15.68 14.19
CA ASP A 299 -1.24 -16.32 15.05
C ASP A 299 -2.56 -15.53 15.17
N ASN A 300 -2.81 -14.55 14.31
CA ASN A 300 -3.96 -13.64 14.35
C ASN A 300 -4.11 -12.95 15.73
N LYS A 301 -3.01 -12.38 16.23
CA LYS A 301 -2.96 -11.65 17.50
C LYS A 301 -2.55 -10.20 17.29
N ASP A 302 -3.19 -9.29 18.02
CA ASP A 302 -3.01 -7.85 17.87
C ASP A 302 -1.59 -7.36 18.20
N ASN A 303 -0.88 -8.05 19.10
CA ASN A 303 0.48 -7.72 19.50
C ASN A 303 1.56 -8.59 18.85
N ALA A 304 1.18 -9.45 17.90
CA ALA A 304 2.15 -10.27 17.20
C ALA A 304 2.83 -9.48 16.07
N HIS A 305 4.00 -9.97 15.65
CA HIS A 305 4.74 -9.37 14.52
C HIS A 305 3.97 -9.53 13.20
N GLU A 306 4.25 -8.65 12.28
CA GLU A 306 3.73 -8.72 10.92
C GLU A 306 4.22 -9.96 10.20
N ILE A 307 3.35 -10.51 9.36
CA ILE A 307 3.71 -11.56 8.41
C ILE A 307 3.39 -11.08 6.98
N PHE A 308 4.24 -11.47 6.03
CA PHE A 308 4.11 -11.02 4.65
C PHE A 308 2.77 -11.43 4.03
N GLY A 309 2.18 -10.51 3.26
CA GLY A 309 0.92 -10.70 2.56
C GLY A 309 -0.33 -10.38 3.40
N GLY A 310 -1.30 -9.77 2.73
CA GLY A 310 -2.54 -9.33 3.37
C GLY A 310 -3.59 -8.87 2.39
N ASN A 311 -4.17 -7.72 2.66
CA ASN A 311 -5.23 -7.10 1.84
C ASN A 311 -4.70 -5.86 1.14
N SER A 312 -5.13 -5.60 -0.09
CA SER A 312 -4.80 -4.34 -0.78
C SER A 312 -5.37 -3.12 -0.05
N LEU A 313 -4.66 -2.01 -0.16
CA LEU A 313 -5.04 -0.72 0.41
C LEU A 313 -4.79 0.38 -0.61
N PHE A 314 -5.73 1.30 -0.75
CA PHE A 314 -5.58 2.44 -1.66
C PHE A 314 -5.79 3.76 -0.92
N ARG A 315 -5.04 4.77 -1.36
CA ARG A 315 -5.15 6.16 -0.89
C ARG A 315 -5.15 7.12 -2.06
N GLU A 316 -5.89 8.19 -1.98
CA GLU A 316 -5.65 9.35 -2.84
C GLU A 316 -4.62 10.25 -2.17
N VAL A 317 -3.55 10.56 -2.89
CA VAL A 317 -2.47 11.43 -2.42
C VAL A 317 -2.87 12.87 -2.64
N ILE A 318 -2.64 13.70 -1.64
CA ILE A 318 -2.83 15.15 -1.66
C ILE A 318 -1.46 15.80 -1.53
N GLN A 319 -1.27 16.93 -2.21
CA GLN A 319 -0.04 17.72 -2.08
C GLN A 319 -0.37 19.07 -1.44
N GLU A 320 0.28 19.36 -0.34
CA GLU A 320 0.29 20.66 0.31
C GLU A 320 1.16 21.66 -0.47
N GLU A 321 1.02 22.96 -0.18
CA GLU A 321 1.73 24.04 -0.89
C GLU A 321 3.27 23.90 -0.80
N ASP A 322 3.79 23.41 0.34
CA ASP A 322 5.22 23.17 0.55
C ASP A 322 5.72 21.87 -0.08
N GLY A 323 4.84 21.11 -0.75
CA GLY A 323 5.15 19.80 -1.34
C GLY A 323 5.06 18.64 -0.35
N THR A 324 4.64 18.84 0.90
CA THR A 324 4.32 17.73 1.81
C THR A 324 3.14 16.93 1.26
N LEU A 325 3.22 15.61 1.35
CA LEU A 325 2.17 14.69 0.91
C LEU A 325 1.29 14.28 2.09
N ASP A 326 0.00 14.29 1.85
CA ASP A 326 -1.04 13.79 2.72
C ASP A 326 -1.84 12.71 1.98
N THR A 327 -2.73 12.02 2.69
CA THR A 327 -3.56 10.95 2.13
C THR A 327 -5.02 11.09 2.57
N ARG A 328 -5.93 10.58 1.70
CA ARG A 328 -7.35 10.43 2.02
C ARG A 328 -7.92 9.17 1.37
N PHE A 329 -9.12 8.79 1.73
CA PHE A 329 -9.84 7.75 1.03
C PHE A 329 -10.11 8.16 -0.42
N PRO A 330 -9.80 7.30 -1.43
CA PRO A 330 -10.33 7.50 -2.77
C PRO A 330 -11.85 7.33 -2.73
N GLU A 331 -12.60 8.36 -3.07
CA GLU A 331 -14.07 8.38 -2.91
C GLU A 331 -14.76 7.21 -3.61
N GLU A 332 -14.28 6.86 -4.80
CA GLU A 332 -14.84 5.78 -5.62
C GLU A 332 -14.63 4.39 -5.01
N MET A 333 -13.65 4.25 -4.12
CA MET A 333 -13.26 2.98 -3.52
C MET A 333 -13.80 2.77 -2.09
N ILE A 334 -14.47 3.77 -1.52
CA ILE A 334 -15.14 3.61 -0.23
C ILE A 334 -16.19 2.49 -0.36
N PRO A 335 -16.16 1.47 0.51
CA PRO A 335 -17.10 0.36 0.43
C PRO A 335 -18.56 0.83 0.47
N PRO A 336 -19.44 0.29 -0.39
CA PRO A 336 -20.84 0.66 -0.42
C PRO A 336 -21.53 0.26 0.88
N THR A 337 -22.48 1.08 1.33
CA THR A 337 -23.23 0.88 2.57
C THR A 337 -24.71 0.67 2.33
N ASN A 338 -25.37 0.02 3.29
CA ASN A 338 -26.80 0.05 3.46
C ASN A 338 -27.23 1.38 4.10
N ALA A 339 -28.54 1.58 4.26
CA ALA A 339 -29.05 2.74 4.99
C ALA A 339 -28.49 2.79 6.42
N PRO A 340 -28.25 3.99 6.96
CA PRO A 340 -27.81 4.14 8.34
C PRO A 340 -28.76 3.46 9.33
N ILE A 341 -28.20 2.88 10.38
CA ILE A 341 -29.00 2.37 11.50
C ILE A 341 -29.41 3.52 12.42
N ALA A 342 -30.52 3.34 13.14
CA ALA A 342 -30.91 4.25 14.20
C ALA A 342 -29.98 4.02 15.42
N ALA A 343 -28.92 4.81 15.52
CA ALA A 343 -27.98 4.76 16.62
C ALA A 343 -28.51 5.59 17.81
N THR A 344 -28.61 4.97 18.99
CA THR A 344 -28.95 5.67 20.23
C THR A 344 -27.70 5.96 21.01
N ILE A 345 -27.43 7.24 21.28
CA ILE A 345 -26.32 7.67 22.14
C ILE A 345 -26.80 7.65 23.60
N HIS A 346 -26.10 6.93 24.45
CA HIS A 346 -26.32 6.87 25.88
C HIS A 346 -25.28 7.76 26.57
N PRO A 347 -25.69 8.86 27.24
CA PRO A 347 -24.79 9.66 28.05
C PRO A 347 -24.51 8.92 29.38
N ASP A 348 -23.28 8.40 29.53
CA ASP A 348 -22.94 7.54 30.67
C ASP A 348 -22.23 8.30 31.81
N ILE A 349 -21.12 9.00 31.49
CA ILE A 349 -20.28 9.67 32.49
C ILE A 349 -20.05 11.13 32.05
N GLN A 350 -20.50 12.09 32.87
CA GLN A 350 -20.31 13.52 32.61
C GLN A 350 -20.64 13.92 31.12
N ALA A 351 -21.76 13.38 30.65
CA ALA A 351 -22.21 13.52 29.27
C ALA A 351 -23.64 14.06 29.24
N SER A 352 -23.99 14.79 28.19
CA SER A 352 -25.35 15.24 27.90
C SER A 352 -25.64 15.19 26.44
N LEU A 353 -26.87 14.82 26.03
CA LEU A 353 -27.28 14.81 24.65
C LEU A 353 -27.27 16.24 24.06
N ALA A 354 -26.81 16.35 22.82
CA ALA A 354 -26.76 17.58 22.07
C ALA A 354 -27.45 17.38 20.70
N GLY A 355 -28.76 17.13 20.75
CA GLY A 355 -29.56 16.74 19.59
C GLY A 355 -29.67 15.21 19.45
N PRO A 356 -30.34 14.73 18.38
CA PRO A 356 -30.63 13.30 18.19
C PRO A 356 -29.36 12.48 17.82
N ASP A 357 -28.37 13.09 17.21
CA ASP A 357 -27.16 12.50 16.64
C ASP A 357 -25.87 13.08 17.25
N GLY A 358 -25.96 13.70 18.43
CA GLY A 358 -24.84 14.36 19.07
C GLY A 358 -24.81 14.22 20.59
N VAL A 359 -23.60 14.36 21.14
CA VAL A 359 -23.36 14.35 22.60
C VAL A 359 -22.26 15.36 22.95
N LYS A 360 -22.44 16.02 24.08
CA LYS A 360 -21.46 16.88 24.74
C LYS A 360 -20.83 16.11 25.89
N LEU A 361 -19.53 16.01 25.89
CA LEU A 361 -18.72 15.45 26.95
C LEU A 361 -17.98 16.59 27.69
N LEU A 362 -18.13 16.71 28.99
CA LEU A 362 -17.47 17.72 29.79
C LEU A 362 -16.78 17.08 31.00
N SER A 363 -15.46 17.03 30.95
CA SER A 363 -14.63 16.42 31.99
C SER A 363 -13.60 17.41 32.53
N PRO A 364 -13.93 18.19 33.55
CA PRO A 364 -12.97 19.10 34.18
C PRO A 364 -11.84 18.38 34.94
N GLY A 365 -12.08 17.12 35.34
CA GLY A 365 -11.08 16.29 35.99
C GLY A 365 -11.44 14.81 35.89
N GLY A 366 -10.71 14.08 35.02
CA GLY A 366 -10.99 12.68 34.74
C GLY A 366 -11.47 12.44 33.33
N VAL A 367 -12.43 11.53 33.13
CA VAL A 367 -12.96 11.13 31.82
C VAL A 367 -14.48 11.33 31.79
N ALA A 368 -14.95 11.89 30.67
CA ALA A 368 -16.37 11.86 30.30
C ALA A 368 -16.56 10.84 29.18
N ALA A 369 -17.71 10.15 29.17
CA ALA A 369 -17.99 9.12 28.16
C ALA A 369 -19.49 8.98 27.84
N ALA A 370 -19.74 8.56 26.59
CA ALA A 370 -21.04 8.15 26.09
C ALA A 370 -20.90 6.89 25.24
N SER A 371 -21.89 6.01 25.26
CA SER A 371 -21.85 4.76 24.52
C SER A 371 -22.91 4.68 23.42
N ILE A 372 -22.60 3.89 22.38
CA ILE A 372 -23.51 3.46 21.32
C ILE A 372 -23.39 1.94 21.23
N ARG A 373 -24.53 1.25 21.25
CA ARG A 373 -24.61 -0.22 21.28
C ARG A 373 -25.15 -0.79 19.98
N SER A 374 -24.96 -2.08 19.78
CA SER A 374 -25.44 -2.83 18.61
C SER A 374 -24.85 -2.30 17.30
N VAL A 375 -23.57 -1.94 17.33
CA VAL A 375 -22.82 -1.50 16.14
C VAL A 375 -22.48 -2.70 15.27
N PRO A 376 -22.78 -2.67 13.95
CA PRO A 376 -22.48 -3.77 13.05
C PRO A 376 -20.98 -4.10 12.98
N ALA A 377 -20.66 -5.39 12.82
CA ALA A 377 -19.27 -5.86 12.76
C ALA A 377 -18.48 -5.24 11.60
N ASN A 378 -19.12 -5.10 10.43
CA ASN A 378 -18.60 -4.42 9.24
C ASN A 378 -19.49 -3.19 8.98
N CYS A 379 -18.94 -2.01 9.10
CA CYS A 379 -19.68 -0.75 8.95
C CYS A 379 -18.79 0.42 8.56
N ARG A 380 -19.42 1.48 8.07
CA ARG A 380 -18.83 2.81 7.96
C ARG A 380 -19.43 3.71 9.02
N ILE A 381 -18.59 4.47 9.68
CA ILE A 381 -18.97 5.42 10.73
C ILE A 381 -18.47 6.79 10.32
N THR A 382 -19.34 7.77 10.24
CA THR A 382 -18.95 9.17 9.99
C THR A 382 -19.43 10.04 11.14
N LEU A 383 -18.59 10.99 11.54
CA LEU A 383 -18.93 11.95 12.60
C LEU A 383 -18.06 13.20 12.51
N GLU A 384 -18.48 14.22 13.23
CA GLU A 384 -17.71 15.42 13.50
C GLU A 384 -17.33 15.47 14.98
N ILE A 385 -16.06 15.80 15.27
CA ILE A 385 -15.54 15.99 16.63
C ILE A 385 -15.14 17.46 16.76
N ASP A 386 -15.71 18.14 17.72
CA ASP A 386 -15.51 19.57 17.97
C ASP A 386 -14.94 19.77 19.39
N PRO A 387 -13.60 19.76 19.55
CA PRO A 387 -12.95 20.01 20.82
C PRO A 387 -13.09 21.50 21.20
N VAL A 388 -13.47 21.77 22.43
CA VAL A 388 -13.65 23.13 22.96
C VAL A 388 -12.54 23.46 23.95
N GLY A 389 -11.74 24.47 23.64
CA GLY A 389 -10.64 24.90 24.49
C GLY A 389 -9.50 23.85 24.53
N THR A 390 -8.94 23.63 25.74
CA THR A 390 -7.83 22.72 25.93
C THR A 390 -8.34 21.34 26.35
N ASN A 391 -7.91 20.31 25.67
CA ASN A 391 -8.18 18.91 25.99
C ASN A 391 -6.86 18.16 26.11
N GLU A 392 -6.78 17.18 27.02
CA GLU A 392 -5.61 16.29 27.07
C GLU A 392 -5.69 15.27 25.92
N GLU A 393 -6.80 14.53 25.86
CA GLU A 393 -7.08 13.52 24.84
C GLU A 393 -8.59 13.39 24.64
N PHE A 394 -8.97 12.97 23.46
CA PHE A 394 -10.35 12.58 23.15
C PHE A 394 -10.37 11.55 22.02
N GLY A 395 -11.48 10.87 21.86
CA GLY A 395 -11.58 9.89 20.77
C GLY A 395 -12.69 8.88 20.92
N ILE A 396 -12.44 7.71 20.35
CA ILE A 396 -13.44 6.65 20.18
C ILE A 396 -12.81 5.31 20.51
N TYR A 397 -13.46 4.52 21.37
CA TYR A 397 -13.18 3.08 21.46
C TYR A 397 -14.08 2.34 20.49
N LEU A 398 -13.50 1.59 19.58
CA LEU A 398 -14.17 0.82 18.56
C LEU A 398 -14.14 -0.66 18.93
N LYS A 399 -15.18 -1.41 18.54
CA LYS A 399 -15.34 -2.85 18.83
C LYS A 399 -15.13 -3.20 20.30
N SER A 400 -15.61 -2.34 21.18
CA SER A 400 -15.53 -2.48 22.62
C SER A 400 -16.65 -3.35 23.18
N ASP A 401 -16.48 -3.82 24.40
CA ASP A 401 -17.55 -4.42 25.18
C ASP A 401 -18.39 -3.36 25.93
N SER A 402 -19.45 -3.81 26.58
CA SER A 402 -20.37 -2.95 27.33
C SER A 402 -19.74 -2.30 28.56
N SER A 403 -18.59 -2.77 29.01
CA SER A 403 -17.87 -2.22 30.19
C SER A 403 -16.82 -1.17 29.80
N GLY A 404 -16.45 -1.06 28.47
CA GLY A 404 -15.37 -0.20 28.02
C GLY A 404 -13.98 -0.67 28.44
N SER A 405 -13.83 -1.93 28.89
CA SER A 405 -12.55 -2.45 29.39
C SER A 405 -11.64 -2.95 28.30
N ASN A 406 -12.15 -3.15 27.10
CA ASN A 406 -11.39 -3.58 25.93
C ASN A 406 -11.88 -2.87 24.66
N GLY A 407 -11.21 -3.12 23.53
CA GLY A 407 -11.52 -2.50 22.24
C GLY A 407 -10.32 -1.78 21.63
N TYR A 408 -10.54 -1.15 20.50
CA TYR A 408 -9.49 -0.43 19.75
C TYR A 408 -9.68 1.08 19.90
N ARG A 409 -8.71 1.71 20.52
CA ARG A 409 -8.77 3.13 20.81
C ARG A 409 -8.28 3.94 19.59
N LEU A 410 -9.18 4.74 19.02
CA LEU A 410 -8.83 5.85 18.15
C LEU A 410 -8.70 7.09 19.04
N ASN A 411 -7.47 7.56 19.21
CA ASN A 411 -7.15 8.64 20.14
C ASN A 411 -6.58 9.85 19.42
N PHE A 412 -7.09 11.02 19.75
CA PHE A 412 -6.61 12.31 19.26
C PHE A 412 -5.92 13.07 20.38
N SER A 413 -4.69 13.51 20.16
CA SER A 413 -3.92 14.35 21.08
C SER A 413 -3.51 15.64 20.36
N ALA A 414 -4.27 16.70 20.58
CA ALA A 414 -4.04 17.98 19.94
C ALA A 414 -2.70 18.62 20.37
N ASN A 415 -2.33 18.44 21.64
CA ASN A 415 -1.08 18.98 22.19
C ASN A 415 0.15 18.32 21.57
N ASN A 416 0.07 17.02 21.25
CA ASN A 416 1.17 16.24 20.65
C ASN A 416 1.08 16.21 19.12
N LYS A 417 0.00 16.70 18.53
CA LYS A 417 -0.31 16.59 17.08
C LYS A 417 -0.24 15.13 16.61
N THR A 418 -0.82 14.22 17.40
CA THR A 418 -0.85 12.79 17.09
C THR A 418 -2.26 12.24 17.01
N VAL A 419 -2.42 11.25 16.16
CA VAL A 419 -3.58 10.35 16.18
C VAL A 419 -3.07 8.92 16.28
N SER A 420 -3.62 8.14 17.19
CA SER A 420 -3.27 6.72 17.34
C SER A 420 -4.50 5.84 17.20
N LEU A 421 -4.30 4.65 16.62
CA LEU A 421 -5.31 3.62 16.44
C LEU A 421 -4.75 2.28 16.93
N GLY A 422 -5.18 1.88 18.13
CA GLY A 422 -4.59 0.73 18.81
C GLY A 422 -3.10 0.97 19.10
N ASN A 423 -2.24 0.17 18.48
CA ASN A 423 -0.77 0.21 18.68
C ASN A 423 -0.01 0.97 17.58
N THR A 424 -0.69 1.62 16.64
CA THR A 424 -0.06 2.46 15.62
C THR A 424 -0.35 3.94 15.85
N THR A 425 0.54 4.84 15.39
CA THR A 425 0.42 6.28 15.61
C THR A 425 0.96 7.06 14.43
N ILE A 426 0.20 8.04 13.95
CA ILE A 426 0.64 9.05 13.00
C ILE A 426 0.96 10.36 13.70
N TYR A 427 1.96 11.06 13.19
CA TYR A 427 2.52 12.27 13.77
C TYR A 427 2.31 13.49 12.87
N GLY A 428 2.47 14.68 13.43
CA GLY A 428 2.35 15.94 12.68
C GLY A 428 0.93 16.20 12.17
N VAL A 429 -0.09 15.71 12.85
CA VAL A 429 -1.49 15.94 12.49
C VAL A 429 -1.92 17.30 13.00
N ASP A 430 -1.96 18.27 12.09
CA ASP A 430 -2.38 19.63 12.40
C ASP A 430 -3.92 19.75 12.42
N GLY A 431 -4.44 20.76 13.13
CA GLY A 431 -5.86 21.08 13.13
C GLY A 431 -6.71 20.35 14.19
N LEU A 432 -6.13 19.50 15.01
CA LEU A 432 -6.85 18.72 16.03
C LEU A 432 -7.52 19.56 17.14
N GLN A 433 -7.33 20.88 17.15
CA GLN A 433 -8.01 21.83 18.04
C GLN A 433 -9.29 22.42 17.42
N LYS A 434 -9.61 22.06 16.20
CA LYS A 434 -10.77 22.58 15.43
C LYS A 434 -11.78 21.46 15.24
N ASN A 435 -12.90 21.76 14.60
CA ASN A 435 -13.83 20.72 14.16
C ASN A 435 -13.13 19.74 13.21
N ILE A 436 -13.16 18.47 13.56
CA ILE A 436 -12.52 17.35 12.85
C ILE A 436 -13.61 16.48 12.24
N LYS A 437 -13.53 16.23 10.94
CA LYS A 437 -14.34 15.21 10.28
C LYS A 437 -13.63 13.88 10.32
N VAL A 438 -14.32 12.84 10.76
CA VAL A 438 -13.77 11.50 10.86
C VAL A 438 -14.66 10.54 10.07
N ASP A 439 -14.03 9.75 9.20
CA ASP A 439 -14.66 8.70 8.41
C ASP A 439 -13.94 7.37 8.72
N ILE A 440 -14.65 6.40 9.26
CA ILE A 440 -14.09 5.13 9.72
C ILE A 440 -14.73 4.01 8.93
N VAL A 441 -13.92 3.12 8.39
CA VAL A 441 -14.35 1.87 7.78
C VAL A 441 -13.86 0.71 8.64
N ILE A 442 -14.79 -0.14 9.08
CA ILE A 442 -14.51 -1.42 9.74
C ILE A 442 -14.89 -2.52 8.76
N LYS A 443 -13.89 -3.31 8.31
CA LYS A 443 -14.14 -4.41 7.36
C LYS A 443 -13.18 -5.57 7.60
N ASP A 444 -13.74 -6.74 7.91
CA ASP A 444 -13.01 -8.02 7.94
C ASP A 444 -11.68 -7.99 8.71
N GLY A 445 -11.69 -7.38 9.90
CA GLY A 445 -10.50 -7.25 10.74
C GLY A 445 -9.55 -6.12 10.32
N ILE A 446 -10.02 -5.16 9.53
CA ILE A 446 -9.33 -3.91 9.22
C ILE A 446 -10.12 -2.75 9.84
N LEU A 447 -9.45 -1.90 10.57
CA LEU A 447 -9.91 -0.56 10.95
C LEU A 447 -9.15 0.45 10.12
N ASP A 448 -9.87 1.26 9.37
CA ASP A 448 -9.30 2.29 8.51
C ASP A 448 -10.00 3.63 8.77
N VAL A 449 -9.25 4.70 8.91
CA VAL A 449 -9.74 6.01 9.34
C VAL A 449 -9.20 7.11 8.42
N ASP A 450 -10.10 7.96 7.94
CA ASP A 450 -9.80 9.21 7.25
C ASP A 450 -10.14 10.39 8.17
N ILE A 451 -9.21 11.31 8.33
CA ILE A 451 -9.29 12.47 9.21
C ILE A 451 -9.21 13.73 8.35
N ASP A 452 -10.29 14.51 8.33
CA ASP A 452 -10.42 15.76 7.56
C ASP A 452 -10.15 15.60 6.05
N HIS A 453 -10.31 14.41 5.50
CA HIS A 453 -9.94 14.06 4.12
C HIS A 453 -8.50 14.46 3.77
N ARG A 454 -7.60 14.36 4.74
CA ARG A 454 -6.21 14.80 4.63
C ARG A 454 -5.21 13.85 5.27
N ARG A 455 -5.56 13.15 6.34
CA ARG A 455 -4.70 12.17 7.01
C ARG A 455 -5.44 10.87 7.20
N THR A 456 -4.75 9.78 6.94
CA THR A 456 -5.31 8.43 7.13
C THR A 456 -4.51 7.62 8.14
N ILE A 457 -5.16 6.66 8.77
CA ILE A 457 -4.52 5.68 9.66
C ILE A 457 -5.28 4.36 9.56
N VAL A 458 -4.55 3.27 9.33
CA VAL A 458 -5.11 1.91 9.24
C VAL A 458 -4.49 0.99 10.29
N ASN A 459 -5.21 -0.01 10.75
CA ASN A 459 -4.71 -1.07 11.63
C ASN A 459 -5.39 -2.40 11.32
N ARG A 460 -4.65 -3.50 11.50
CA ARG A 460 -5.16 -4.86 11.48
C ARG A 460 -5.55 -5.28 12.89
N ILE A 461 -6.75 -5.83 13.05
CA ILE A 461 -7.32 -6.19 14.35
C ILE A 461 -7.85 -7.62 14.35
N TYR A 462 -7.76 -8.31 15.50
CA TYR A 462 -8.18 -9.69 15.64
C TYR A 462 -8.94 -10.00 16.95
N GLU A 463 -8.53 -9.41 18.08
CA GLU A 463 -8.88 -9.94 19.40
C GLU A 463 -10.17 -9.34 19.97
N HIS A 464 -10.53 -8.10 19.62
CA HIS A 464 -11.73 -7.46 20.14
C HIS A 464 -12.83 -7.38 19.07
N ASN A 465 -13.98 -7.96 19.38
CA ASN A 465 -15.14 -8.06 18.47
C ASN A 465 -16.44 -7.59 19.10
N GLY A 466 -16.36 -6.70 20.11
CA GLY A 466 -17.54 -6.11 20.72
C GLY A 466 -18.36 -5.26 19.74
N ASP A 467 -19.61 -5.01 20.11
CA ASP A 467 -20.58 -4.24 19.34
C ASP A 467 -20.89 -2.88 19.96
N VAL A 468 -20.01 -2.39 20.85
CA VAL A 468 -20.13 -1.09 21.51
C VAL A 468 -19.05 -0.12 21.01
N ILE A 469 -19.46 1.11 20.81
CA ILE A 469 -18.58 2.26 20.62
C ILE A 469 -18.66 3.12 21.88
N TRP A 470 -17.50 3.57 22.37
CA TRP A 470 -17.43 4.59 23.41
C TRP A 470 -16.81 5.86 22.86
N LEU A 471 -17.54 6.97 22.95
CA LEU A 471 -17.03 8.32 22.75
C LEU A 471 -16.47 8.81 24.06
N TYR A 472 -15.28 9.40 24.10
CA TYR A 472 -14.67 9.87 25.34
C TYR A 472 -13.93 11.19 25.19
N ALA A 473 -13.84 11.92 26.29
CA ALA A 473 -12.99 13.11 26.44
C ALA A 473 -12.30 13.06 27.81
N LYS A 474 -11.02 13.46 27.85
CA LYS A 474 -10.22 13.51 29.05
C LYS A 474 -9.72 14.94 29.30
N HIS A 475 -9.97 15.46 30.51
CA HIS A 475 -9.58 16.81 30.97
C HIS A 475 -9.92 17.90 29.95
N GLY A 476 -11.20 18.01 29.58
CA GLY A 476 -11.65 19.01 28.63
C GLY A 476 -13.13 18.88 28.25
N GLU A 477 -13.53 19.62 27.24
CA GLU A 477 -14.87 19.60 26.67
C GLU A 477 -14.78 19.21 25.18
N VAL A 478 -15.59 18.23 24.74
CA VAL A 478 -15.66 17.79 23.36
C VAL A 478 -17.12 17.56 22.97
N HIS A 479 -17.49 18.04 21.79
CA HIS A 479 -18.79 17.75 21.20
C HIS A 479 -18.62 16.77 20.05
N PHE A 480 -19.32 15.65 20.10
CA PHE A 480 -19.47 14.72 18.98
C PHE A 480 -20.80 15.01 18.30
N ARG A 481 -20.80 15.14 16.98
CA ARG A 481 -21.97 15.54 16.18
C ARG A 481 -22.06 14.74 14.91
N SER A 482 -23.24 14.79 14.26
CA SER A 482 -23.46 14.21 12.93
C SER A 482 -23.06 12.74 12.84
N LEU A 483 -23.24 12.00 13.96
CA LEU A 483 -22.86 10.59 14.01
C LEU A 483 -23.78 9.76 13.13
N THR A 484 -23.17 9.04 12.18
CA THR A 484 -23.88 8.12 11.30
C THR A 484 -23.16 6.77 11.29
N ILE A 485 -23.91 5.68 11.43
CA ILE A 485 -23.39 4.31 11.36
C ILE A 485 -24.16 3.56 10.28
N SER A 486 -23.46 3.10 9.27
CA SER A 486 -24.03 2.40 8.11
C SER A 486 -23.39 1.02 7.95
N PRO A 487 -24.15 -0.08 8.00
CA PRO A 487 -23.62 -1.41 7.69
C PRO A 487 -23.05 -1.43 6.27
N LEU A 488 -21.92 -2.09 6.06
CA LEU A 488 -21.40 -2.31 4.71
C LEU A 488 -22.36 -3.26 3.95
N LYS A 489 -22.39 -3.13 2.63
CA LYS A 489 -23.03 -4.14 1.78
C LYS A 489 -22.11 -5.35 1.67
N ASP A 490 -22.73 -6.54 1.60
CA ASP A 490 -22.04 -7.81 1.36
C ASP A 490 -21.39 -7.86 -0.02
#